data_074dbde9a074d7f1e6ee95ebb9ba822c
#
_entry.id   074dbde9a074d7f1e6ee95ebb9ba822c
#
_cell.length_a   1.000
_cell.length_b   1.000
_cell.length_c   1.000
_cell.angle_alpha   90.00
_cell.angle_beta   90.00
_cell.angle_gamma   90.00
#
_symmetry.space_group_name_H-M   'P 1'
#
loop_
_entity.id
_entity.type
_entity.pdbx_description
1 polymer ?
#
loop_
_entity_poly.entity_id
_entity_poly.type
_entity_poly.pdbx_seq_one_letter_code
_entity_poly.pdbx_strand_id
1 'polypeptide(L)'
;MRKPEENNKFRKKENAKKQHGSKAERPEKHICPPGECDLAKKCGGCQYQGMDYEKQLNKKHREVKELLGSFGKVEPVIGMQEPFHYRNKVNATFQRLKNGTVISGAYQQGTHSVVKIDECQIEDKIADSIIYDIRGMLRSFKIKVYDEDSGYGLLRHVLVRRGFRTGEVMVVLVLASPILPSKNNFVKALRDKHPEITTVVVNVNDRRTSVVLGERNITIYGKGFIEDELCGLRFRISPSSFYQVNPVQTEILYGKAIEFAGLTGKEKVIDAYCGIGTIGMAAAGKAGSVIGVEVNRDAVRDAITNAKRNNMKNITFYNEDAGEFMVKMAAQGETADVVFMDPPRAGSDEAFLSSLLQLSPKRVVYISCNPVTQARDLKYLTSHGYRVERCQPVDMFPWTYHIETIVALHRTDL
;
A
#
# COMPACT_ATOMS: atom_id res chain seq x y z
N MET A 1 20.56 96.27 -23.65
CA MET A 1 21.04 95.38 -24.70
C MET A 1 21.65 94.14 -24.10
N ARG A 2 21.29 92.94 -24.57
CA ARG A 2 21.71 91.60 -24.20
C ARG A 2 21.00 91.01 -23.00
N LYS A 3 20.15 90.02 -23.31
CA LYS A 3 19.46 89.06 -22.43
C LYS A 3 20.47 88.07 -21.87
N PRO A 4 20.29 87.49 -20.67
CA PRO A 4 20.96 86.26 -20.26
C PRO A 4 20.07 85.04 -20.55
N GLU A 5 20.74 83.96 -20.87
CA GLU A 5 20.20 82.63 -21.21
C GLU A 5 19.70 81.93 -19.95
N GLU A 6 18.52 81.28 -20.06
CA GLU A 6 17.97 80.35 -19.10
C GLU A 6 18.64 79.00 -19.19
N ASN A 7 19.21 78.53 -18.11
CA ASN A 7 19.81 77.21 -17.97
C ASN A 7 18.76 76.21 -17.44
N ASN A 8 18.27 75.37 -18.32
CA ASN A 8 17.28 74.34 -18.04
C ASN A 8 17.97 73.07 -17.51
N LYS A 9 17.97 72.81 -16.19
CA LYS A 9 18.45 71.58 -15.58
C LYS A 9 17.33 70.58 -15.49
N PHE A 10 17.31 69.62 -16.42
CA PHE A 10 16.53 68.40 -16.37
C PHE A 10 17.04 67.50 -15.21
N ARG A 11 16.27 67.41 -14.11
CA ARG A 11 16.45 66.36 -13.09
C ARG A 11 15.88 65.03 -13.61
N LYS A 12 16.75 64.10 -13.97
CA LYS A 12 16.40 62.70 -14.12
C LYS A 12 16.03 62.11 -12.76
N LYS A 13 14.76 61.78 -12.53
CA LYS A 13 14.34 60.93 -11.43
C LYS A 13 14.63 59.48 -11.80
N GLU A 14 15.65 58.90 -11.19
CA GLU A 14 15.87 57.44 -11.22
C GLU A 14 14.80 56.75 -10.35
N ASN A 15 13.88 56.07 -10.99
CA ASN A 15 12.94 55.15 -10.34
C ASN A 15 13.69 53.86 -9.94
N ALA A 16 14.24 53.79 -8.76
CA ALA A 16 14.68 52.55 -8.16
C ALA A 16 13.47 51.69 -7.84
N LYS A 17 13.15 50.71 -8.72
CA LYS A 17 12.20 49.63 -8.41
C LYS A 17 12.78 48.80 -7.29
N LYS A 18 12.30 49.01 -6.05
CA LYS A 18 12.51 48.07 -4.96
C LYS A 18 11.84 46.72 -5.31
N GLN A 19 12.65 45.77 -5.74
CA GLN A 19 12.26 44.35 -5.75
C GLN A 19 12.23 43.88 -4.29
N HIS A 20 11.07 43.99 -3.65
CA HIS A 20 10.78 43.26 -2.42
C HIS A 20 10.15 41.92 -2.83
N GLY A 21 10.97 41.01 -3.27
CA GLY A 21 10.66 39.58 -3.26
C GLY A 21 10.98 39.02 -1.88
N SER A 22 10.08 39.16 -0.93
CA SER A 22 10.16 38.36 0.30
C SER A 22 9.97 36.91 -0.13
N LYS A 23 11.06 36.13 -0.18
CA LYS A 23 10.97 34.69 -0.11
C LYS A 23 10.23 34.38 1.19
N ALA A 24 8.94 34.04 1.10
CA ALA A 24 8.22 33.49 2.22
C ALA A 24 9.00 32.22 2.64
N GLU A 25 9.65 32.29 3.77
CA GLU A 25 10.30 31.14 4.39
C GLU A 25 9.25 30.06 4.53
N ARG A 26 9.55 28.86 3.97
CA ARG A 26 8.67 27.71 4.17
C ARG A 26 8.63 27.45 5.68
N PRO A 27 7.44 27.30 6.29
CA PRO A 27 7.37 26.94 7.69
C PRO A 27 8.16 25.65 7.90
N GLU A 28 8.99 25.61 8.92
CA GLU A 28 9.79 24.44 9.26
C GLU A 28 8.89 23.20 9.39
N LYS A 29 9.34 22.10 8.79
CA LYS A 29 8.64 20.81 8.91
C LYS A 29 8.78 20.32 10.35
N HIS A 30 7.70 19.83 10.91
CA HIS A 30 7.74 19.11 12.18
C HIS A 30 8.36 17.73 11.97
N ILE A 31 9.53 17.47 12.55
CA ILE A 31 10.27 16.20 12.45
C ILE A 31 10.49 15.69 13.87
N CYS A 32 10.01 14.48 14.14
CA CYS A 32 10.22 13.79 15.40
C CYS A 32 11.53 12.97 15.40
N PRO A 33 12.19 12.79 16.55
CA PRO A 33 13.30 11.85 16.67
C PRO A 33 12.89 10.43 16.30
N PRO A 34 13.81 9.60 15.76
CA PRO A 34 13.51 8.22 15.40
C PRO A 34 12.94 7.42 16.57
N GLY A 35 11.78 6.76 16.34
CA GLY A 35 11.09 5.98 17.36
C GLY A 35 10.26 6.79 18.37
N GLU A 36 10.27 8.12 18.27
CA GLU A 36 9.53 9.04 19.14
C GLU A 36 8.66 9.94 18.28
N CYS A 37 7.40 9.60 18.11
CA CYS A 37 6.44 10.42 17.36
C CYS A 37 5.39 10.99 18.31
N ASP A 38 5.43 12.30 18.53
CA ASP A 38 4.48 13.03 19.38
C ASP A 38 3.07 13.08 18.81
N LEU A 39 2.92 12.84 17.50
CA LEU A 39 1.62 12.72 16.83
C LEU A 39 0.97 11.34 16.98
N ALA A 40 1.71 10.30 17.43
CA ALA A 40 1.25 8.92 17.43
C ALA A 40 -0.07 8.73 18.18
N LYS A 41 -0.25 9.39 19.34
CA LYS A 41 -1.48 9.31 20.14
C LYS A 41 -2.70 9.91 19.44
N LYS A 42 -2.51 10.91 18.59
CA LYS A 42 -3.59 11.57 17.83
C LYS A 42 -3.86 10.86 16.51
N CYS A 43 -2.78 10.55 15.78
CA CYS A 43 -2.84 9.87 14.50
C CYS A 43 -3.33 8.43 14.63
N GLY A 44 -2.96 7.71 15.71
CA GLY A 44 -3.33 6.31 15.93
C GLY A 44 -2.65 5.31 15.00
N GLY A 45 -1.73 5.75 14.16
CA GLY A 45 -1.05 4.89 13.17
C GLY A 45 0.00 3.96 13.77
N CYS A 46 0.64 4.39 14.88
CA CYS A 46 1.75 3.66 15.53
C CYS A 46 1.48 3.50 17.03
N GLN A 47 1.27 2.26 17.49
CA GLN A 47 0.94 1.98 18.89
C GLN A 47 2.17 1.72 19.76
N TYR A 48 3.34 1.48 19.15
CA TYR A 48 4.58 1.11 19.84
C TYR A 48 5.63 2.23 19.83
N GLN A 49 5.23 3.49 19.58
CA GLN A 49 6.13 4.63 19.67
C GLN A 49 6.73 4.76 21.09
N GLY A 50 8.05 5.05 21.15
CA GLY A 50 8.80 5.07 22.40
C GLY A 50 9.19 3.70 22.95
N MET A 51 8.82 2.59 22.28
CA MET A 51 9.22 1.25 22.65
C MET A 51 10.42 0.83 21.80
N ASP A 52 11.48 0.33 22.43
CA ASP A 52 12.61 -0.28 21.73
C ASP A 52 12.17 -1.37 20.74
N TYR A 53 12.79 -1.44 19.56
CA TYR A 53 12.32 -2.30 18.48
C TYR A 53 12.40 -3.80 18.80
N GLU A 54 13.45 -4.24 19.53
CA GLU A 54 13.52 -5.63 19.99
C GLU A 54 12.41 -5.96 20.98
N LYS A 55 12.05 -5.02 21.86
CA LYS A 55 10.92 -5.21 22.77
C LYS A 55 9.60 -5.32 22.01
N GLN A 56 9.44 -4.59 20.90
CA GLN A 56 8.27 -4.74 20.03
C GLN A 56 8.21 -6.15 19.43
N LEU A 57 9.32 -6.67 18.88
CA LEU A 57 9.40 -8.02 18.31
C LEU A 57 9.10 -9.09 19.35
N ASN A 58 9.67 -8.97 20.54
CA ASN A 58 9.43 -9.90 21.66
C ASN A 58 7.96 -9.88 22.11
N LYS A 59 7.33 -8.69 22.12
CA LYS A 59 5.91 -8.57 22.45
C LYS A 59 5.04 -9.24 21.39
N LYS A 60 5.26 -8.94 20.10
CA LYS A 60 4.57 -9.58 18.98
C LYS A 60 4.75 -11.11 18.98
N HIS A 61 5.98 -11.58 19.23
CA HIS A 61 6.24 -13.02 19.34
C HIS A 61 5.39 -13.67 20.42
N ARG A 62 5.32 -13.07 21.61
CA ARG A 62 4.52 -13.59 22.74
C ARG A 62 3.03 -13.65 22.38
N GLU A 63 2.49 -12.57 21.80
CA GLU A 63 1.08 -12.51 21.36
C GLU A 63 0.76 -13.59 20.32
N VAL A 64 1.62 -13.79 19.32
CA VAL A 64 1.43 -14.86 18.32
C VAL A 64 1.55 -16.25 18.98
N LYS A 65 2.51 -16.44 19.90
CA LYS A 65 2.68 -17.70 20.60
C LYS A 65 1.49 -18.05 21.50
N GLU A 66 0.85 -17.08 22.13
CA GLU A 66 -0.38 -17.28 22.91
C GLU A 66 -1.53 -17.76 22.02
N LEU A 67 -1.65 -17.23 20.79
CA LEU A 67 -2.71 -17.56 19.85
C LEU A 67 -2.48 -18.87 19.08
N LEU A 68 -1.25 -19.09 18.61
CA LEU A 68 -0.93 -20.17 17.66
C LEU A 68 -0.09 -21.30 18.28
N GLY A 69 0.46 -21.11 19.45
CA GLY A 69 1.39 -22.07 20.08
C GLY A 69 0.78 -23.43 20.42
N SER A 70 -0.53 -23.53 20.57
CA SER A 70 -1.24 -24.82 20.77
C SER A 70 -1.27 -25.69 19.52
N PHE A 71 -1.08 -25.11 18.32
CA PHE A 71 -1.05 -25.86 17.05
C PHE A 71 0.36 -26.35 16.72
N GLY A 72 1.41 -25.70 17.21
CA GLY A 72 2.79 -26.06 16.92
C GLY A 72 3.80 -25.02 17.42
N LYS A 73 5.09 -25.27 17.12
CA LYS A 73 6.15 -24.33 17.48
C LYS A 73 6.02 -23.03 16.69
N VAL A 74 6.01 -21.90 17.39
CA VAL A 74 6.09 -20.57 16.80
C VAL A 74 7.55 -20.11 16.81
N GLU A 75 8.09 -19.85 15.62
CA GLU A 75 9.46 -19.36 15.46
C GLU A 75 9.57 -17.89 15.91
N PRO A 76 10.77 -17.38 16.25
CA PRO A 76 10.96 -15.97 16.57
C PRO A 76 10.49 -15.06 15.40
N VAL A 77 9.99 -13.87 15.75
CA VAL A 77 9.57 -12.90 14.74
C VAL A 77 10.77 -12.45 13.88
N ILE A 78 10.61 -12.50 12.56
CA ILE A 78 11.58 -11.88 11.67
C ILE A 78 11.31 -10.38 11.63
N GLY A 79 12.19 -9.60 12.24
CA GLY A 79 12.15 -8.14 12.25
C GLY A 79 12.70 -7.51 10.99
N MET A 80 12.56 -6.21 10.88
CA MET A 80 13.10 -5.39 9.81
C MET A 80 14.43 -4.74 10.25
N GLN A 81 15.45 -4.75 9.41
CA GLN A 81 16.76 -4.18 9.74
C GLN A 81 16.64 -2.64 9.91
N GLU A 82 15.97 -1.97 8.96
CA GLU A 82 15.73 -0.52 8.98
C GLU A 82 14.22 -0.26 9.10
N PRO A 83 13.65 -0.21 10.33
CA PRO A 83 12.19 -0.22 10.53
C PRO A 83 11.53 1.14 10.31
N PHE A 84 12.07 1.98 9.42
CA PHE A 84 11.58 3.31 9.11
C PHE A 84 11.33 3.48 7.62
N HIS A 85 10.41 4.39 7.26
CA HIS A 85 10.12 4.81 5.88
C HIS A 85 9.83 3.66 4.91
N TYR A 86 9.29 2.57 5.42
CA TYR A 86 9.05 1.33 4.68
C TYR A 86 7.76 1.35 3.85
N ARG A 87 6.81 2.26 4.17
CA ARG A 87 5.50 2.29 3.49
C ARG A 87 5.62 2.96 2.14
N ASN A 88 5.60 2.16 1.09
CA ASN A 88 5.64 2.62 -0.31
C ASN A 88 4.32 3.19 -0.84
N LYS A 89 3.25 3.12 -0.04
CA LYS A 89 1.94 3.69 -0.34
C LYS A 89 1.49 4.58 0.81
N VAL A 90 1.33 5.86 0.53
CA VAL A 90 0.90 6.89 1.48
C VAL A 90 -0.43 7.48 1.02
N ASN A 91 -1.37 7.62 1.93
CA ASN A 91 -2.66 8.24 1.68
C ASN A 91 -2.88 9.39 2.64
N ALA A 92 -2.96 10.61 2.14
CA ALA A 92 -3.22 11.79 2.93
C ALA A 92 -4.63 12.35 2.66
N THR A 93 -5.34 12.63 3.73
CA THR A 93 -6.59 13.40 3.73
C THR A 93 -6.26 14.88 3.87
N PHE A 94 -7.08 15.73 3.25
CA PHE A 94 -6.93 17.18 3.33
C PHE A 94 -8.10 17.78 4.10
N GLN A 95 -7.81 18.81 4.91
CA GLN A 95 -8.83 19.55 5.66
C GLN A 95 -8.53 21.03 5.64
N ARG A 96 -9.58 21.86 5.48
CA ARG A 96 -9.49 23.30 5.65
C ARG A 96 -9.95 23.68 7.06
N LEU A 97 -9.07 24.29 7.82
CA LEU A 97 -9.36 24.78 9.17
C LEU A 97 -10.23 26.05 9.13
N LYS A 98 -10.85 26.41 10.27
CA LYS A 98 -11.69 27.61 10.41
C LYS A 98 -10.94 28.92 10.07
N ASN A 99 -9.64 28.98 10.32
CA ASN A 99 -8.76 30.10 9.96
C ASN A 99 -8.39 30.15 8.46
N GLY A 100 -8.90 29.22 7.65
CA GLY A 100 -8.61 29.12 6.21
C GLY A 100 -7.35 28.36 5.84
N THR A 101 -6.53 27.96 6.82
CA THR A 101 -5.32 27.14 6.58
C THR A 101 -5.73 25.75 6.12
N VAL A 102 -5.02 25.22 5.11
CA VAL A 102 -5.17 23.82 4.69
C VAL A 102 -4.10 22.96 5.34
N ILE A 103 -4.51 21.86 5.93
CA ILE A 103 -3.64 20.81 6.46
C ILE A 103 -3.84 19.51 5.69
N SER A 104 -2.85 18.61 5.76
CA SER A 104 -2.94 17.26 5.22
C SER A 104 -2.32 16.27 6.20
N GLY A 105 -2.80 15.03 6.18
CA GLY A 105 -2.32 13.95 7.05
C GLY A 105 -3.35 12.83 7.18
N ALA A 106 -3.45 12.23 8.36
CA ALA A 106 -4.37 11.13 8.64
C ALA A 106 -5.56 11.62 9.49
N TYR A 107 -6.71 10.93 9.39
CA TYR A 107 -7.79 11.15 10.34
C TYR A 107 -7.34 10.74 11.76
N GLN A 108 -7.69 11.56 12.72
CA GLN A 108 -7.64 11.17 14.13
C GLN A 108 -8.62 10.02 14.33
N GLN A 109 -8.18 8.97 15.01
CA GLN A 109 -8.96 7.76 15.21
C GLN A 109 -10.37 8.05 15.74
N GLY A 110 -11.39 7.52 15.07
CA GLY A 110 -12.80 7.69 15.44
C GLY A 110 -13.39 9.07 15.16
N THR A 111 -12.71 9.93 14.39
CA THR A 111 -13.18 11.29 14.05
C THR A 111 -12.96 11.62 12.58
N HIS A 112 -13.57 12.73 12.11
CA HIS A 112 -13.27 13.34 10.81
C HIS A 112 -12.22 14.47 10.91
N SER A 113 -11.59 14.67 12.07
CA SER A 113 -10.52 15.66 12.22
C SER A 113 -9.21 15.13 11.66
N VAL A 114 -8.51 15.94 10.89
CA VAL A 114 -7.21 15.57 10.31
C VAL A 114 -6.09 15.98 11.25
N VAL A 115 -5.21 15.04 11.57
CA VAL A 115 -3.94 15.32 12.24
C VAL A 115 -2.96 15.77 11.17
N LYS A 116 -2.41 16.98 11.34
CA LYS A 116 -1.41 17.50 10.40
C LYS A 116 -0.14 16.65 10.47
N ILE A 117 0.26 16.09 9.33
CA ILE A 117 1.51 15.34 9.16
C ILE A 117 2.30 16.02 8.04
N ASP A 118 3.50 16.46 8.33
CA ASP A 118 4.43 17.03 7.34
C ASP A 118 5.47 15.99 6.91
N GLU A 119 5.87 15.12 7.85
CA GLU A 119 6.75 13.98 7.63
C GLU A 119 6.39 12.86 8.62
N CYS A 120 6.35 11.61 8.15
CA CYS A 120 6.01 10.45 8.94
C CYS A 120 7.17 9.45 8.98
N GLN A 121 7.48 8.90 10.15
CA GLN A 121 8.62 7.98 10.33
C GLN A 121 8.47 6.63 9.64
N ILE A 122 7.24 6.22 9.30
CA ILE A 122 6.99 4.95 8.63
C ILE A 122 6.63 5.11 7.15
N GLU A 123 6.23 6.31 6.72
CA GLU A 123 5.87 6.60 5.33
C GLU A 123 7.10 6.97 4.48
N ASP A 124 7.01 6.75 3.17
CA ASP A 124 8.06 7.12 2.22
C ASP A 124 8.28 8.63 2.21
N LYS A 125 9.53 9.08 2.39
CA LYS A 125 9.89 10.51 2.47
C LYS A 125 9.54 11.31 1.22
N ILE A 126 9.65 10.68 0.04
CA ILE A 126 9.30 11.32 -1.24
C ILE A 126 7.79 11.52 -1.30
N ALA A 127 7.01 10.52 -0.87
CA ALA A 127 5.56 10.64 -0.81
C ALA A 127 5.12 11.78 0.13
N ASP A 128 5.70 11.88 1.32
CA ASP A 128 5.43 12.98 2.27
C ASP A 128 5.77 14.34 1.66
N SER A 129 6.92 14.45 0.99
CA SER A 129 7.35 15.70 0.34
C SER A 129 6.39 16.12 -0.79
N ILE A 130 5.91 15.17 -1.59
CA ILE A 130 4.93 15.41 -2.65
C ILE A 130 3.61 15.90 -2.07
N ILE A 131 3.10 15.24 -1.02
CA ILE A 131 1.85 15.63 -0.34
C ILE A 131 1.97 17.02 0.25
N TYR A 132 3.11 17.32 0.89
CA TYR A 132 3.40 18.65 1.44
C TYR A 132 3.36 19.74 0.35
N ASP A 133 4.02 19.51 -0.79
CA ASP A 133 4.04 20.48 -1.89
C ASP A 133 2.68 20.62 -2.58
N ILE A 134 1.93 19.53 -2.77
CA ILE A 134 0.54 19.60 -3.27
C ILE A 134 -0.30 20.50 -2.36
N ARG A 135 -0.22 20.33 -1.02
CA ARG A 135 -0.93 21.17 -0.05
C ARG A 135 -0.60 22.66 -0.27
N GLY A 136 0.67 22.99 -0.47
CA GLY A 136 1.12 24.36 -0.74
C GLY A 136 0.60 24.95 -2.06
N MET A 137 0.33 24.10 -3.07
CA MET A 137 -0.12 24.51 -4.40
C MET A 137 -1.64 24.77 -4.47
N LEU A 138 -2.45 24.22 -3.57
CA LEU A 138 -3.92 24.23 -3.70
C LEU A 138 -4.50 25.63 -3.88
N ARG A 139 -3.98 26.62 -3.15
CA ARG A 139 -4.46 28.01 -3.22
C ARG A 139 -4.20 28.64 -4.59
N SER A 140 -2.99 28.50 -5.14
CA SER A 140 -2.58 29.10 -6.41
C SER A 140 -3.33 28.48 -7.60
N PHE A 141 -3.67 27.21 -7.51
CA PHE A 141 -4.46 26.50 -8.54
C PHE A 141 -5.99 26.53 -8.29
N LYS A 142 -6.44 27.28 -7.27
CA LYS A 142 -7.86 27.41 -6.91
C LYS A 142 -8.55 26.06 -6.66
N ILE A 143 -7.80 25.06 -6.15
CA ILE A 143 -8.32 23.74 -5.80
C ILE A 143 -8.87 23.82 -4.37
N LYS A 144 -10.19 23.64 -4.22
CA LYS A 144 -10.84 23.62 -2.92
C LYS A 144 -10.77 22.24 -2.31
N VAL A 145 -10.42 22.16 -1.03
CA VAL A 145 -10.49 20.91 -0.25
C VAL A 145 -11.94 20.51 -0.08
N TYR A 146 -12.22 19.23 -0.24
CA TYR A 146 -13.56 18.68 -0.02
C TYR A 146 -13.84 18.60 1.48
N ASP A 147 -15.04 18.99 1.84
CA ASP A 147 -15.54 18.91 3.20
C ASP A 147 -16.61 17.81 3.26
N GLU A 148 -16.35 16.78 4.05
CA GLU A 148 -17.20 15.58 4.11
C GLU A 148 -18.59 15.86 4.71
N ASP A 149 -18.68 16.87 5.60
CA ASP A 149 -19.94 17.20 6.26
C ASP A 149 -20.88 17.97 5.32
N SER A 150 -20.35 18.99 4.63
CA SER A 150 -21.15 19.80 3.69
C SER A 150 -21.24 19.21 2.28
N GLY A 151 -20.34 18.31 1.90
CA GLY A 151 -20.21 17.77 0.54
C GLY A 151 -19.67 18.78 -0.46
N TYR A 152 -19.05 19.88 0.00
CA TYR A 152 -18.53 20.92 -0.86
C TYR A 152 -17.02 20.88 -0.99
N GLY A 153 -16.52 21.07 -2.20
CA GLY A 153 -15.10 21.07 -2.52
C GLY A 153 -14.74 20.08 -3.60
N LEU A 154 -13.44 19.89 -3.85
CA LEU A 154 -12.96 19.05 -4.96
C LEU A 154 -11.99 17.97 -4.48
N LEU A 155 -10.87 18.37 -3.83
CA LEU A 155 -9.81 17.45 -3.43
C LEU A 155 -10.16 16.77 -2.10
N ARG A 156 -10.33 15.45 -2.12
CA ARG A 156 -10.59 14.63 -0.93
C ARG A 156 -9.29 14.08 -0.34
N HIS A 157 -8.57 13.33 -1.17
CA HIS A 157 -7.33 12.66 -0.76
C HIS A 157 -6.25 12.78 -1.83
N VAL A 158 -5.01 12.61 -1.41
CA VAL A 158 -3.89 12.35 -2.30
C VAL A 158 -3.27 11.02 -1.89
N LEU A 159 -3.20 10.08 -2.83
CA LEU A 159 -2.49 8.83 -2.64
C LEU A 159 -1.21 8.90 -3.47
N VAL A 160 -0.08 8.62 -2.84
CA VAL A 160 1.21 8.48 -3.50
C VAL A 160 1.69 7.04 -3.37
N ARG A 161 2.08 6.45 -4.49
CA ARG A 161 2.75 5.14 -4.52
C ARG A 161 4.14 5.29 -5.12
N ARG A 162 5.10 4.64 -4.52
CA ARG A 162 6.46 4.59 -5.03
C ARG A 162 6.88 3.13 -5.30
N GLY A 163 7.42 2.87 -6.49
CA GLY A 163 8.17 1.64 -6.77
C GLY A 163 9.47 1.66 -5.97
N PHE A 164 9.61 0.73 -5.05
CA PHE A 164 10.75 0.70 -4.12
C PHE A 164 12.10 0.47 -4.83
N ARG A 165 12.12 -0.45 -5.80
CA ARG A 165 13.31 -0.78 -6.60
C ARG A 165 13.47 0.15 -7.80
N THR A 166 12.38 0.52 -8.46
CA THR A 166 12.42 1.32 -9.69
C THR A 166 12.49 2.81 -9.44
N GLY A 167 12.05 3.27 -8.27
CA GLY A 167 11.91 4.70 -7.96
C GLY A 167 10.75 5.40 -8.68
N GLU A 168 9.96 4.72 -9.51
CA GLU A 168 8.81 5.30 -10.18
C GLU A 168 7.76 5.78 -9.17
N VAL A 169 7.20 6.96 -9.39
CA VAL A 169 6.21 7.56 -8.48
C VAL A 169 4.89 7.80 -9.21
N MET A 170 3.81 7.32 -8.61
CA MET A 170 2.44 7.59 -9.01
C MET A 170 1.75 8.48 -7.99
N VAL A 171 1.20 9.60 -8.46
CA VAL A 171 0.33 10.48 -7.67
C VAL A 171 -1.11 10.28 -8.12
N VAL A 172 -1.99 9.93 -7.19
CA VAL A 172 -3.43 9.81 -7.41
C VAL A 172 -4.14 10.92 -6.65
N LEU A 173 -4.77 11.84 -7.40
CA LEU A 173 -5.60 12.90 -6.85
C LEU A 173 -7.03 12.37 -6.77
N VAL A 174 -7.55 12.16 -5.56
CA VAL A 174 -8.93 11.71 -5.35
C VAL A 174 -9.83 12.94 -5.29
N LEU A 175 -10.67 13.08 -6.30
CA LEU A 175 -11.51 14.25 -6.52
C LEU A 175 -12.99 13.89 -6.44
N ALA A 176 -13.81 14.81 -5.93
CA ALA A 176 -15.27 14.70 -5.95
C ALA A 176 -15.87 14.87 -7.36
N SER A 177 -15.09 15.32 -8.35
CA SER A 177 -15.51 15.44 -9.74
C SER A 177 -14.31 15.18 -10.67
N PRO A 178 -14.55 14.84 -11.96
CA PRO A 178 -13.47 14.48 -12.88
C PRO A 178 -12.60 15.65 -13.35
N ILE A 179 -12.97 16.90 -13.03
CA ILE A 179 -12.33 18.09 -13.58
C ILE A 179 -11.35 18.70 -12.58
N LEU A 180 -10.06 18.61 -12.89
CA LEU A 180 -9.01 19.31 -12.16
C LEU A 180 -8.76 20.68 -12.81
N PRO A 181 -8.94 21.82 -12.12
CA PRO A 181 -8.64 23.14 -12.64
C PRO A 181 -7.18 23.26 -13.07
N SER A 182 -6.94 23.87 -14.25
CA SER A 182 -5.59 24.10 -14.80
C SER A 182 -4.68 22.86 -14.76
N LYS A 183 -5.24 21.68 -15.05
CA LYS A 183 -4.57 20.37 -14.83
C LYS A 183 -3.15 20.31 -15.41
N ASN A 184 -2.94 20.82 -16.64
CA ASN A 184 -1.62 20.76 -17.29
C ASN A 184 -0.57 21.61 -16.55
N ASN A 185 -0.95 22.82 -16.11
CA ASN A 185 -0.08 23.69 -15.36
C ASN A 185 0.17 23.14 -13.94
N PHE A 186 -0.85 22.53 -13.33
CA PHE A 186 -0.71 21.87 -12.02
C PHE A 186 0.30 20.72 -12.10
N VAL A 187 0.13 19.82 -13.07
CA VAL A 187 1.03 18.69 -13.29
C VAL A 187 2.44 19.17 -13.59
N LYS A 188 2.60 20.18 -14.47
CA LYS A 188 3.91 20.78 -14.77
C LYS A 188 4.58 21.32 -13.52
N ALA A 189 3.89 22.19 -12.75
CA ALA A 189 4.45 22.78 -11.53
C ALA A 189 4.78 21.74 -10.45
N LEU A 190 4.00 20.64 -10.34
CA LEU A 190 4.29 19.56 -9.44
C LEU A 190 5.54 18.79 -9.87
N ARG A 191 5.68 18.48 -11.15
CA ARG A 191 6.84 17.76 -11.70
C ARG A 191 8.11 18.61 -11.76
N ASP A 192 7.99 19.93 -11.90
CA ASP A 192 9.15 20.83 -11.79
C ASP A 192 9.80 20.74 -10.39
N LYS A 193 9.02 20.36 -9.36
CA LYS A 193 9.51 20.12 -7.97
C LYS A 193 9.89 18.66 -7.72
N HIS A 194 9.19 17.74 -8.35
CA HIS A 194 9.28 16.28 -8.15
C HIS A 194 9.41 15.58 -9.52
N PRO A 195 10.61 15.65 -10.14
CA PRO A 195 10.85 15.05 -11.46
C PRO A 195 10.71 13.52 -11.47
N GLU A 196 10.80 12.87 -10.30
CA GLU A 196 10.58 11.43 -10.09
C GLU A 196 9.14 10.98 -10.32
N ILE A 197 8.17 11.90 -10.39
CA ILE A 197 6.77 11.57 -10.71
C ILE A 197 6.67 11.08 -12.15
N THR A 198 6.39 9.79 -12.31
CA THR A 198 6.24 9.13 -13.61
C THR A 198 4.81 9.15 -14.13
N THR A 199 3.83 9.25 -13.24
CA THR A 199 2.41 9.29 -13.62
C THR A 199 1.55 10.04 -12.62
N VAL A 200 0.52 10.75 -13.13
CA VAL A 200 -0.51 11.41 -12.31
C VAL A 200 -1.88 10.97 -12.79
N VAL A 201 -2.70 10.53 -11.85
CA VAL A 201 -4.05 10.03 -12.09
C VAL A 201 -5.05 10.84 -11.27
N VAL A 202 -6.18 11.19 -11.86
CA VAL A 202 -7.38 11.63 -11.15
C VAL A 202 -8.24 10.41 -10.91
N ASN A 203 -8.51 10.11 -9.64
CA ASN A 203 -9.51 9.13 -9.25
C ASN A 203 -10.78 9.89 -8.86
N VAL A 204 -11.91 9.53 -9.45
CA VAL A 204 -13.19 10.19 -9.20
C VAL A 204 -13.93 9.44 -8.11
N ASN A 205 -14.14 10.09 -6.96
CA ASN A 205 -14.95 9.60 -5.87
C ASN A 205 -15.99 10.66 -5.49
N ASP A 206 -17.14 10.59 -6.13
CA ASP A 206 -18.29 11.49 -5.95
C ASP A 206 -19.30 11.00 -4.90
N ARG A 207 -19.04 9.83 -4.30
CA ARG A 207 -19.92 9.21 -3.30
C ARG A 207 -19.61 9.69 -1.89
N ARG A 208 -20.66 9.77 -1.04
CA ARG A 208 -20.49 9.95 0.41
C ARG A 208 -20.12 8.59 1.03
N THR A 209 -18.84 8.34 1.19
CA THR A 209 -18.30 7.05 1.66
C THR A 209 -16.97 7.25 2.35
N SER A 210 -16.64 6.38 3.30
CA SER A 210 -15.31 6.28 3.91
C SER A 210 -14.28 5.61 3.00
N VAL A 211 -14.71 5.01 1.88
CA VAL A 211 -13.80 4.40 0.90
C VAL A 211 -13.03 5.51 0.18
N VAL A 212 -11.71 5.44 0.22
CA VAL A 212 -10.82 6.48 -0.32
C VAL A 212 -10.92 6.60 -1.85
N LEU A 213 -10.80 5.47 -2.56
CA LEU A 213 -10.80 5.45 -4.02
C LEU A 213 -12.19 5.18 -4.58
N GLY A 214 -12.60 5.99 -5.56
CA GLY A 214 -13.74 5.69 -6.42
C GLY A 214 -13.36 4.69 -7.53
N GLU A 215 -14.33 4.33 -8.36
CA GLU A 215 -14.17 3.31 -9.41
C GLU A 215 -13.46 3.84 -10.66
N ARG A 216 -13.59 5.14 -10.95
CA ARG A 216 -13.10 5.73 -12.20
C ARG A 216 -11.75 6.38 -12.04
N ASN A 217 -10.76 5.91 -12.82
CA ASN A 217 -9.43 6.49 -12.92
C ASN A 217 -9.26 7.21 -14.27
N ILE A 218 -8.68 8.41 -14.26
CA ILE A 218 -8.39 9.23 -15.44
C ILE A 218 -6.90 9.60 -15.39
N THR A 219 -6.11 9.04 -16.28
CA THR A 219 -4.69 9.42 -16.39
C THR A 219 -4.58 10.82 -16.97
N ILE A 220 -3.92 11.73 -16.26
CA ILE A 220 -3.70 13.11 -16.70
C ILE A 220 -2.24 13.39 -17.03
N TYR A 221 -1.33 12.46 -16.65
CA TYR A 221 0.07 12.45 -17.04
C TYR A 221 0.65 11.04 -16.94
N GLY A 222 1.56 10.69 -17.87
CA GLY A 222 2.27 9.40 -17.85
C GLY A 222 1.40 8.22 -18.29
N LYS A 223 1.78 7.01 -17.86
CA LYS A 223 1.18 5.74 -18.32
C LYS A 223 -0.04 5.28 -17.48
N GLY A 224 -0.37 5.97 -16.39
CA GLY A 224 -1.49 5.61 -15.49
C GLY A 224 -1.21 4.45 -14.54
N PHE A 225 0.03 4.00 -14.46
CA PHE A 225 0.53 2.96 -13.55
C PHE A 225 2.02 3.19 -13.28
N ILE A 226 2.54 2.53 -12.27
CA ILE A 226 3.99 2.41 -12.03
C ILE A 226 4.41 0.96 -12.16
N GLU A 227 5.70 0.75 -12.29
CA GLU A 227 6.33 -0.56 -12.23
C GLU A 227 7.20 -0.65 -10.98
N ASP A 228 7.25 -1.82 -10.38
CA ASP A 228 8.19 -2.13 -9.32
C ASP A 228 8.74 -3.54 -9.48
N GLU A 229 9.81 -3.84 -8.77
CA GLU A 229 10.42 -5.16 -8.75
C GLU A 229 10.26 -5.77 -7.35
N LEU A 230 9.79 -7.01 -7.31
CA LEU A 230 9.61 -7.79 -6.08
C LEU A 230 9.99 -9.25 -6.36
N CYS A 231 10.83 -9.85 -5.50
CA CYS A 231 11.35 -11.21 -5.70
C CYS A 231 12.00 -11.45 -7.08
N GLY A 232 12.65 -10.43 -7.65
CA GLY A 232 13.26 -10.47 -8.98
C GLY A 232 12.28 -10.41 -10.16
N LEU A 233 11.01 -10.13 -9.91
CA LEU A 233 9.94 -10.05 -10.91
C LEU A 233 9.41 -8.63 -11.02
N ARG A 234 9.05 -8.22 -12.24
CA ARG A 234 8.50 -6.90 -12.50
C ARG A 234 6.97 -6.90 -12.44
N PHE A 235 6.43 -6.01 -11.64
CA PHE A 235 4.98 -5.84 -11.46
C PHE A 235 4.53 -4.47 -11.95
N ARG A 236 3.50 -4.47 -12.78
CA ARG A 236 2.68 -3.29 -13.04
C ARG A 236 1.71 -3.11 -11.88
N ILE A 237 1.68 -1.88 -11.34
CA ILE A 237 0.87 -1.50 -10.19
C ILE A 237 -0.06 -0.37 -10.63
N SER A 238 -1.35 -0.67 -10.73
CA SER A 238 -2.40 0.30 -11.05
C SER A 238 -2.84 1.09 -9.81
N PRO A 239 -3.55 2.22 -9.93
CA PRO A 239 -3.99 3.02 -8.77
C PRO A 239 -4.76 2.23 -7.72
N SER A 240 -5.65 1.33 -8.14
CA SER A 240 -6.54 0.54 -7.27
C SER A 240 -5.99 -0.84 -6.91
N SER A 241 -4.88 -1.29 -7.51
CA SER A 241 -4.32 -2.62 -7.24
C SER A 241 -3.83 -2.74 -5.81
N PHE A 242 -4.09 -3.89 -5.19
CA PHE A 242 -3.40 -4.24 -3.95
C PHE A 242 -1.93 -4.58 -4.28
N TYR A 243 -1.03 -4.04 -3.51
CA TYR A 243 0.40 -4.36 -3.51
C TYR A 243 0.92 -4.08 -2.10
N GLN A 244 1.74 -4.98 -1.58
CA GLN A 244 2.24 -4.90 -0.21
C GLN A 244 3.01 -3.59 0.04
N VAL A 245 2.75 -2.98 1.20
CA VAL A 245 3.28 -1.63 1.51
C VAL A 245 4.71 -1.62 2.01
N ASN A 246 5.25 -2.77 2.38
CA ASN A 246 6.63 -2.95 2.85
C ASN A 246 7.36 -3.97 1.96
N PRO A 247 7.94 -3.56 0.84
CA PRO A 247 8.55 -4.48 -0.13
C PRO A 247 9.68 -5.32 0.44
N VAL A 248 10.49 -4.77 1.35
CA VAL A 248 11.62 -5.48 1.98
C VAL A 248 11.12 -6.68 2.78
N GLN A 249 10.15 -6.46 3.66
CA GLN A 249 9.58 -7.55 4.46
C GLN A 249 8.69 -8.48 3.62
N THR A 250 8.11 -7.99 2.52
CA THR A 250 7.34 -8.83 1.60
C THR A 250 8.22 -9.87 0.91
N GLU A 251 9.43 -9.51 0.48
CA GLU A 251 10.38 -10.48 -0.09
C GLU A 251 10.74 -11.56 0.92
N ILE A 252 10.92 -11.21 2.20
CA ILE A 252 11.15 -12.17 3.29
C ILE A 252 9.91 -13.05 3.53
N LEU A 253 8.72 -12.45 3.61
CA LEU A 253 7.44 -13.15 3.80
C LEU A 253 7.21 -14.19 2.69
N TYR A 254 7.34 -13.77 1.42
CA TYR A 254 7.13 -14.66 0.27
C TYR A 254 8.23 -15.70 0.16
N GLY A 255 9.50 -15.33 0.43
CA GLY A 255 10.61 -16.29 0.47
C GLY A 255 10.36 -17.40 1.49
N LYS A 256 9.87 -17.07 2.68
CA LYS A 256 9.49 -18.04 3.71
C LYS A 256 8.27 -18.87 3.35
N ALA A 257 7.25 -18.27 2.76
CA ALA A 257 6.08 -18.99 2.29
C ALA A 257 6.44 -20.03 1.20
N ILE A 258 7.30 -19.66 0.25
CA ILE A 258 7.79 -20.57 -0.80
C ILE A 258 8.69 -21.66 -0.22
N GLU A 259 9.55 -21.33 0.78
CA GLU A 259 10.33 -22.32 1.52
C GLU A 259 9.41 -23.35 2.19
N PHE A 260 8.34 -22.89 2.85
CA PHE A 260 7.36 -23.75 3.53
C PHE A 260 6.54 -24.60 2.58
N ALA A 261 6.32 -24.12 1.36
CA ALA A 261 5.64 -24.89 0.32
C ALA A 261 6.43 -26.13 -0.13
N GLY A 262 7.77 -26.15 0.03
CA GLY A 262 8.61 -27.28 -0.28
C GLY A 262 8.58 -27.70 -1.77
N LEU A 263 8.53 -26.72 -2.67
CA LEU A 263 8.38 -26.94 -4.11
C LEU A 263 9.64 -27.55 -4.74
N THR A 264 9.46 -28.55 -5.60
CA THR A 264 10.54 -29.31 -6.29
C THR A 264 10.53 -29.13 -7.81
N GLY A 265 9.60 -28.34 -8.35
CA GLY A 265 9.44 -28.10 -9.79
C GLY A 265 8.37 -28.99 -10.44
N LYS A 266 7.67 -29.80 -9.68
CA LYS A 266 6.65 -30.73 -10.20
C LYS A 266 5.23 -30.41 -9.72
N GLU A 267 5.11 -29.67 -8.65
CA GLU A 267 3.86 -29.44 -7.94
C GLU A 267 2.88 -28.59 -8.76
N LYS A 268 1.60 -28.96 -8.71
CA LYS A 268 0.47 -28.13 -9.10
C LYS A 268 0.08 -27.27 -7.90
N VAL A 269 0.23 -25.97 -8.06
CA VAL A 269 0.03 -24.98 -7.00
C VAL A 269 -1.21 -24.13 -7.27
N ILE A 270 -2.01 -23.85 -6.25
CA ILE A 270 -3.07 -22.86 -6.29
C ILE A 270 -2.64 -21.65 -5.40
N ASP A 271 -2.74 -20.46 -5.95
CA ASP A 271 -2.65 -19.17 -5.23
C ASP A 271 -4.08 -18.63 -5.10
N ALA A 272 -4.72 -18.94 -3.99
CA ALA A 272 -6.05 -18.46 -3.65
C ALA A 272 -5.96 -17.03 -3.08
N TYR A 273 -6.81 -16.12 -3.52
CA TYR A 273 -6.74 -14.67 -3.26
C TYR A 273 -5.50 -14.01 -3.90
N CYS A 274 -5.17 -14.41 -5.14
CA CYS A 274 -3.88 -14.11 -5.75
C CYS A 274 -3.63 -12.59 -6.03
N GLY A 275 -4.65 -11.74 -5.99
CA GLY A 275 -4.52 -10.33 -6.30
C GLY A 275 -3.92 -10.11 -7.70
N ILE A 276 -2.83 -9.34 -7.79
CA ILE A 276 -2.09 -9.14 -9.04
C ILE A 276 -1.05 -10.24 -9.32
N GLY A 277 -1.15 -11.38 -8.61
CA GLY A 277 -0.37 -12.59 -8.83
C GLY A 277 1.01 -12.61 -8.15
N THR A 278 1.24 -11.83 -7.10
CA THR A 278 2.59 -11.66 -6.54
C THR A 278 3.16 -12.94 -5.93
N ILE A 279 2.38 -13.68 -5.12
CA ILE A 279 2.83 -14.92 -4.46
C ILE A 279 2.95 -16.05 -5.49
N GLY A 280 1.90 -16.25 -6.29
CA GLY A 280 1.87 -17.31 -7.29
C GLY A 280 2.99 -17.16 -8.32
N MET A 281 3.27 -15.95 -8.78
CA MET A 281 4.37 -15.69 -9.71
C MET A 281 5.74 -15.92 -9.06
N ALA A 282 5.93 -15.51 -7.79
CA ALA A 282 7.18 -15.79 -7.06
C ALA A 282 7.38 -17.31 -6.85
N ALA A 283 6.31 -18.09 -6.68
CA ALA A 283 6.34 -19.54 -6.55
C ALA A 283 6.54 -20.25 -7.90
N ALA A 284 6.09 -19.67 -9.02
CA ALA A 284 6.10 -20.30 -10.34
C ALA A 284 7.47 -20.73 -10.82
N GLY A 285 8.55 -20.02 -10.42
CA GLY A 285 9.93 -20.42 -10.73
C GLY A 285 10.38 -21.74 -10.08
N LYS A 286 9.62 -22.24 -9.09
CA LYS A 286 9.91 -23.49 -8.35
C LYS A 286 8.77 -24.51 -8.41
N ALA A 287 7.68 -24.21 -9.12
CA ALA A 287 6.50 -25.08 -9.27
C ALA A 287 6.41 -25.65 -10.68
N GLY A 288 5.76 -26.81 -10.85
CA GLY A 288 5.43 -27.36 -12.14
C GLY A 288 4.40 -26.50 -12.86
N SER A 289 3.31 -26.14 -12.18
CA SER A 289 2.29 -25.22 -12.67
C SER A 289 1.66 -24.44 -11.51
N VAL A 290 1.17 -23.25 -11.81
CA VAL A 290 0.48 -22.39 -10.84
C VAL A 290 -0.87 -21.95 -11.40
N ILE A 291 -1.88 -21.95 -10.55
CA ILE A 291 -3.21 -21.40 -10.83
C ILE A 291 -3.45 -20.28 -9.82
N GLY A 292 -3.62 -19.05 -10.30
CA GLY A 292 -4.05 -17.92 -9.47
C GLY A 292 -5.56 -17.73 -9.59
N VAL A 293 -6.24 -17.54 -8.45
CA VAL A 293 -7.68 -17.30 -8.41
C VAL A 293 -7.96 -16.02 -7.65
N GLU A 294 -8.77 -15.12 -8.24
CA GLU A 294 -9.06 -13.80 -7.70
C GLU A 294 -10.44 -13.32 -8.18
N VAL A 295 -11.23 -12.80 -7.26
CA VAL A 295 -12.58 -12.31 -7.55
C VAL A 295 -12.56 -10.94 -8.27
N ASN A 296 -11.53 -10.13 -8.03
CA ASN A 296 -11.41 -8.80 -8.61
C ASN A 296 -10.87 -8.87 -10.05
N ARG A 297 -11.75 -8.58 -11.02
CA ARG A 297 -11.45 -8.63 -12.45
C ARG A 297 -10.26 -7.76 -12.86
N ASP A 298 -10.11 -6.58 -12.26
CA ASP A 298 -9.00 -5.67 -12.58
C ASP A 298 -7.66 -6.21 -12.07
N ALA A 299 -7.66 -6.83 -10.89
CA ALA A 299 -6.48 -7.50 -10.35
C ALA A 299 -6.07 -8.70 -11.23
N VAL A 300 -7.00 -9.50 -11.68
CA VAL A 300 -6.74 -10.63 -12.62
C VAL A 300 -6.14 -10.12 -13.93
N ARG A 301 -6.67 -9.02 -14.48
CA ARG A 301 -6.10 -8.40 -15.70
C ARG A 301 -4.66 -7.94 -15.49
N ASP A 302 -4.37 -7.31 -14.34
CA ASP A 302 -3.02 -6.92 -13.98
C ASP A 302 -2.12 -8.15 -13.76
N ALA A 303 -2.61 -9.23 -13.12
CA ALA A 303 -1.88 -10.50 -12.95
C ALA A 303 -1.48 -11.14 -14.28
N ILE A 304 -2.41 -11.26 -15.23
CA ILE A 304 -2.14 -11.76 -16.58
C ILE A 304 -1.09 -10.90 -17.28
N THR A 305 -1.20 -9.58 -17.15
CA THR A 305 -0.23 -8.65 -17.74
C THR A 305 1.15 -8.84 -17.11
N ASN A 306 1.22 -8.99 -15.79
CA ASN A 306 2.46 -9.21 -15.05
C ASN A 306 3.13 -10.53 -15.42
N ALA A 307 2.36 -11.63 -15.54
CA ALA A 307 2.91 -12.91 -15.98
C ALA A 307 3.52 -12.83 -17.39
N LYS A 308 2.84 -12.19 -18.34
CA LYS A 308 3.38 -11.96 -19.69
C LYS A 308 4.66 -11.13 -19.68
N ARG A 309 4.74 -10.07 -18.85
CA ARG A 309 5.93 -9.22 -18.73
C ARG A 309 7.16 -9.99 -18.20
N ASN A 310 6.92 -10.97 -17.35
CA ASN A 310 7.96 -11.83 -16.80
C ASN A 310 8.19 -13.12 -17.61
N ASN A 311 7.62 -13.22 -18.81
CA ASN A 311 7.73 -14.39 -19.69
C ASN A 311 7.31 -15.72 -19.02
N MET A 312 6.41 -15.68 -18.06
CA MET A 312 5.94 -16.87 -17.36
C MET A 312 4.93 -17.66 -18.23
N LYS A 313 5.15 -18.95 -18.37
CA LYS A 313 4.34 -19.86 -19.19
C LYS A 313 3.59 -20.90 -18.37
N ASN A 314 3.99 -21.10 -17.11
CA ASN A 314 3.45 -22.13 -16.23
C ASN A 314 2.48 -21.56 -15.17
N ILE A 315 1.92 -20.38 -15.40
CA ILE A 315 0.91 -19.77 -14.52
C ILE A 315 -0.33 -19.36 -15.32
N THR A 316 -1.51 -19.65 -14.79
CA THR A 316 -2.81 -19.26 -15.36
C THR A 316 -3.64 -18.59 -14.28
N PHE A 317 -4.45 -17.58 -14.66
CA PHE A 317 -5.29 -16.82 -13.72
C PHE A 317 -6.77 -16.97 -14.08
N TYR A 318 -7.61 -17.12 -13.05
CA TYR A 318 -9.07 -17.23 -13.15
C TYR A 318 -9.74 -16.10 -12.36
N ASN A 319 -10.78 -15.50 -12.95
CA ASN A 319 -11.58 -14.50 -12.27
C ASN A 319 -12.82 -15.17 -11.68
N GLU A 320 -12.64 -15.77 -10.53
CA GLU A 320 -13.67 -16.53 -9.80
C GLU A 320 -13.47 -16.38 -8.29
N ASP A 321 -14.47 -16.82 -7.52
CA ASP A 321 -14.29 -17.09 -6.10
C ASP A 321 -13.40 -18.33 -5.91
N ALA A 322 -12.42 -18.24 -5.02
CA ALA A 322 -11.43 -19.30 -4.85
C ALA A 322 -12.03 -20.58 -4.26
N GLY A 323 -13.06 -20.47 -3.38
CA GLY A 323 -13.77 -21.61 -2.83
C GLY A 323 -14.57 -22.35 -3.90
N GLU A 324 -15.37 -21.61 -4.68
CA GLU A 324 -16.13 -22.20 -5.80
C GLU A 324 -15.21 -22.84 -6.84
N PHE A 325 -14.08 -22.21 -7.14
CA PHE A 325 -13.10 -22.75 -8.07
C PHE A 325 -12.55 -24.10 -7.58
N MET A 326 -12.18 -24.22 -6.30
CA MET A 326 -11.67 -25.47 -5.73
C MET A 326 -12.71 -26.58 -5.71
N VAL A 327 -13.99 -26.26 -5.43
CA VAL A 327 -15.09 -27.24 -5.53
C VAL A 327 -15.25 -27.77 -6.96
N LYS A 328 -15.22 -26.89 -7.96
CA LYS A 328 -15.29 -27.30 -9.38
C LYS A 328 -14.14 -28.23 -9.78
N MET A 329 -12.91 -27.89 -9.35
CA MET A 329 -11.73 -28.72 -9.58
C MET A 329 -11.92 -30.14 -8.98
N ALA A 330 -12.30 -30.19 -7.69
CA ALA A 330 -12.51 -31.46 -6.99
C ALA A 330 -13.61 -32.31 -7.67
N ALA A 331 -14.71 -31.69 -8.10
CA ALA A 331 -15.80 -32.37 -8.83
C ALA A 331 -15.35 -32.94 -10.20
N GLN A 332 -14.33 -32.37 -10.82
CA GLN A 332 -13.71 -32.84 -12.06
C GLN A 332 -12.62 -33.89 -11.82
N GLY A 333 -12.38 -34.29 -10.56
CA GLY A 333 -11.30 -35.21 -10.19
C GLY A 333 -9.90 -34.60 -10.27
N GLU A 334 -9.82 -33.29 -10.39
CA GLU A 334 -8.54 -32.57 -10.37
C GLU A 334 -8.04 -32.37 -8.93
N THR A 335 -6.72 -32.31 -8.77
CA THR A 335 -6.04 -32.14 -7.48
C THR A 335 -5.06 -30.96 -7.53
N ALA A 336 -4.65 -30.49 -6.36
CA ALA A 336 -3.51 -29.60 -6.18
C ALA A 336 -2.57 -30.19 -5.14
N ASP A 337 -1.26 -29.99 -5.32
CA ASP A 337 -0.26 -30.43 -4.33
C ASP A 337 -0.14 -29.40 -3.19
N VAL A 338 -0.16 -28.10 -3.56
CA VAL A 338 0.01 -27.01 -2.61
C VAL A 338 -1.03 -25.92 -2.85
N VAL A 339 -1.61 -25.38 -1.77
CA VAL A 339 -2.46 -24.18 -1.81
C VAL A 339 -1.81 -23.10 -0.96
N PHE A 340 -1.50 -21.95 -1.57
CA PHE A 340 -1.27 -20.69 -0.86
C PHE A 340 -2.60 -20.02 -0.62
N MET A 341 -2.81 -19.50 0.60
CA MET A 341 -3.96 -18.69 0.94
C MET A 341 -3.52 -17.46 1.74
N ASP A 342 -3.94 -16.28 1.28
CA ASP A 342 -3.71 -14.98 1.92
C ASP A 342 -5.04 -14.21 1.99
N PRO A 343 -5.97 -14.67 2.86
CA PRO A 343 -7.30 -14.09 2.95
C PRO A 343 -7.29 -12.70 3.60
N PRO A 344 -8.39 -11.92 3.49
CA PRO A 344 -8.54 -10.65 4.19
C PRO A 344 -8.53 -10.83 5.70
N ARG A 345 -8.48 -9.72 6.46
CA ARG A 345 -8.42 -9.69 7.93
C ARG A 345 -9.49 -10.50 8.66
N ALA A 346 -10.62 -10.76 8.02
CA ALA A 346 -11.69 -11.59 8.56
C ALA A 346 -11.33 -13.09 8.61
N GLY A 347 -10.22 -13.49 7.97
CA GLY A 347 -9.86 -14.87 7.73
C GLY A 347 -10.68 -15.46 6.59
N SER A 348 -10.63 -16.80 6.45
CA SER A 348 -11.48 -17.53 5.50
C SER A 348 -12.81 -17.90 6.15
N ASP A 349 -13.85 -18.01 5.34
CA ASP A 349 -15.12 -18.53 5.79
C ASP A 349 -15.15 -20.07 5.74
N GLU A 350 -16.18 -20.66 6.32
CA GLU A 350 -16.33 -22.12 6.40
C GLU A 350 -16.53 -22.74 5.01
N ALA A 351 -17.15 -22.01 4.08
CA ALA A 351 -17.35 -22.48 2.70
C ALA A 351 -16.00 -22.66 1.99
N PHE A 352 -15.11 -21.66 2.10
CA PHE A 352 -13.75 -21.76 1.56
C PHE A 352 -12.95 -22.90 2.21
N LEU A 353 -12.96 -22.98 3.56
CA LEU A 353 -12.22 -24.03 4.27
C LEU A 353 -12.75 -25.43 3.91
N SER A 354 -14.06 -25.60 3.76
CA SER A 354 -14.68 -26.84 3.31
C SER A 354 -14.27 -27.21 1.87
N SER A 355 -14.21 -26.22 0.97
CA SER A 355 -13.76 -26.47 -0.41
C SER A 355 -12.28 -26.86 -0.48
N LEU A 356 -11.46 -26.30 0.38
CA LEU A 356 -10.05 -26.70 0.55
C LEU A 356 -9.93 -28.15 1.00
N LEU A 357 -10.78 -28.59 1.94
CA LEU A 357 -10.83 -30.00 2.37
C LEU A 357 -11.27 -30.93 1.25
N GLN A 358 -12.24 -30.53 0.41
CA GLN A 358 -12.68 -31.34 -0.74
C GLN A 358 -11.57 -31.48 -1.78
N LEU A 359 -10.84 -30.41 -2.08
CA LEU A 359 -9.70 -30.47 -3.01
C LEU A 359 -8.54 -31.28 -2.42
N SER A 360 -8.44 -31.33 -1.11
CA SER A 360 -7.49 -32.15 -0.36
C SER A 360 -6.02 -31.97 -0.75
N PRO A 361 -5.47 -30.73 -0.81
CA PRO A 361 -4.06 -30.55 -1.14
C PRO A 361 -3.15 -31.19 -0.08
N LYS A 362 -1.99 -31.70 -0.53
CA LYS A 362 -0.98 -32.28 0.38
C LYS A 362 -0.46 -31.27 1.39
N ARG A 363 -0.38 -29.99 0.98
CA ARG A 363 0.17 -28.91 1.78
C ARG A 363 -0.63 -27.61 1.61
N VAL A 364 -0.80 -26.88 2.70
CA VAL A 364 -1.39 -25.54 2.72
C VAL A 364 -0.38 -24.59 3.32
N VAL A 365 -0.14 -23.46 2.68
CA VAL A 365 0.66 -22.35 3.21
C VAL A 365 -0.28 -21.17 3.45
N TYR A 366 -0.59 -20.94 4.71
CA TYR A 366 -1.53 -19.91 5.14
C TYR A 366 -0.78 -18.67 5.63
N ILE A 367 -0.87 -17.58 4.87
CA ILE A 367 -0.37 -16.24 5.22
C ILE A 367 -1.53 -15.45 5.81
N SER A 368 -1.32 -14.75 6.93
CA SER A 368 -2.39 -13.96 7.56
C SER A 368 -1.84 -12.72 8.28
N CYS A 369 -2.53 -11.60 8.08
CA CYS A 369 -2.30 -10.36 8.83
C CYS A 369 -3.07 -10.32 10.17
N ASN A 370 -3.82 -11.38 10.52
CA ASN A 370 -4.59 -11.46 11.74
C ASN A 370 -4.48 -12.85 12.38
N PRO A 371 -3.56 -13.06 13.33
CA PRO A 371 -3.36 -14.34 14.01
C PRO A 371 -4.61 -14.85 14.76
N VAL A 372 -5.53 -13.97 15.15
CA VAL A 372 -6.78 -14.38 15.86
C VAL A 372 -7.70 -15.17 14.91
N THR A 373 -7.96 -14.61 13.71
CA THR A 373 -8.78 -15.31 12.71
C THR A 373 -8.05 -16.52 12.15
N GLN A 374 -6.72 -16.44 12.01
CA GLN A 374 -5.92 -17.60 11.62
C GLN A 374 -6.02 -18.75 12.62
N ALA A 375 -5.98 -18.47 13.94
CA ALA A 375 -6.17 -19.50 14.98
C ALA A 375 -7.53 -20.21 14.87
N ARG A 376 -8.60 -19.45 14.55
CA ARG A 376 -9.94 -20.01 14.30
C ARG A 376 -9.91 -20.97 13.11
N ASP A 377 -9.33 -20.54 12.00
CA ASP A 377 -9.28 -21.32 10.75
C ASP A 377 -8.37 -22.55 10.91
N LEU A 378 -7.24 -22.42 11.62
CA LEU A 378 -6.36 -23.53 11.95
C LEU A 378 -7.05 -24.60 12.81
N LYS A 379 -7.89 -24.18 13.77
CA LYS A 379 -8.68 -25.12 14.57
C LYS A 379 -9.59 -25.97 13.66
N TYR A 380 -10.22 -25.34 12.67
CA TYR A 380 -11.05 -26.07 11.70
C TYR A 380 -10.21 -27.04 10.87
N LEU A 381 -9.12 -26.59 10.24
CA LEU A 381 -8.27 -27.43 9.40
C LEU A 381 -7.63 -28.59 10.17
N THR A 382 -7.16 -28.33 11.41
CA THR A 382 -6.52 -29.39 12.22
C THR A 382 -7.51 -30.43 12.74
N SER A 383 -8.79 -30.07 12.91
CA SER A 383 -9.84 -31.07 13.23
C SER A 383 -10.28 -31.90 12.03
N HIS A 384 -9.80 -31.57 10.81
CA HIS A 384 -10.17 -32.25 9.55
C HIS A 384 -8.95 -32.81 8.81
N GLY A 385 -7.95 -33.34 9.52
CA GLY A 385 -6.87 -34.11 8.91
C GLY A 385 -5.63 -33.30 8.46
N TYR A 386 -5.51 -32.03 8.87
CA TYR A 386 -4.29 -31.26 8.67
C TYR A 386 -3.52 -31.09 9.99
N ARG A 387 -2.21 -30.98 9.90
CA ARG A 387 -1.31 -30.71 11.03
C ARG A 387 -0.40 -29.53 10.71
N VAL A 388 -0.24 -28.62 11.68
CA VAL A 388 0.71 -27.53 11.58
C VAL A 388 2.14 -28.07 11.71
N GLU A 389 2.96 -27.78 10.73
CA GLU A 389 4.38 -28.16 10.67
C GLU A 389 5.27 -27.01 11.13
N ARG A 390 5.01 -25.80 10.64
CA ARG A 390 5.82 -24.61 10.91
C ARG A 390 4.94 -23.38 11.06
N CYS A 391 5.36 -22.46 11.92
CA CYS A 391 4.73 -21.15 12.10
C CYS A 391 5.82 -20.08 12.22
N GLN A 392 5.85 -19.13 11.26
CA GLN A 392 6.81 -18.05 11.20
C GLN A 392 6.12 -16.69 11.17
N PRO A 393 6.22 -15.90 12.23
CA PRO A 393 5.80 -14.50 12.22
C PRO A 393 6.83 -13.60 11.52
N VAL A 394 6.34 -12.58 10.80
CA VAL A 394 7.16 -11.57 10.10
C VAL A 394 6.61 -10.18 10.44
N ASP A 395 7.48 -9.27 10.88
CA ASP A 395 7.09 -7.91 11.20
C ASP A 395 7.00 -7.05 9.93
N MET A 396 5.86 -7.14 9.25
CA MET A 396 5.53 -6.33 8.07
C MET A 396 5.26 -4.86 8.40
N PHE A 397 4.92 -4.57 9.66
CA PHE A 397 4.44 -3.26 10.10
C PHE A 397 5.13 -2.80 11.40
N PRO A 398 6.46 -2.52 11.36
CA PRO A 398 7.17 -1.93 12.49
C PRO A 398 6.42 -0.74 13.10
N TRP A 399 6.57 -0.56 14.42
CA TRP A 399 5.93 0.49 15.24
C TRP A 399 4.43 0.33 15.46
N THR A 400 3.81 -0.69 14.86
CA THR A 400 2.38 -1.01 15.07
C THR A 400 2.23 -2.37 15.74
N TYR A 401 1.04 -2.69 16.27
CA TYR A 401 0.74 -4.03 16.79
C TYR A 401 0.48 -5.07 15.70
N HIS A 402 0.37 -4.65 14.44
CA HIS A 402 0.12 -5.58 13.34
C HIS A 402 1.32 -6.49 13.08
N ILE A 403 1.02 -7.72 12.70
CA ILE A 403 2.00 -8.73 12.34
C ILE A 403 1.44 -9.63 11.24
N GLU A 404 2.31 -10.13 10.37
CA GLU A 404 1.99 -11.21 9.44
C GLU A 404 2.51 -12.53 9.98
N THR A 405 1.77 -13.59 9.72
CA THR A 405 2.14 -14.96 10.12
C THR A 405 2.03 -15.91 8.95
N ILE A 406 3.01 -16.78 8.79
CA ILE A 406 3.01 -17.86 7.79
C ILE A 406 2.89 -19.17 8.54
N VAL A 407 1.88 -19.96 8.22
CA VAL A 407 1.70 -21.30 8.78
C VAL A 407 1.71 -22.33 7.65
N ALA A 408 2.60 -23.29 7.75
CA ALA A 408 2.59 -24.46 6.89
C ALA A 408 1.81 -25.59 7.53
N LEU A 409 0.86 -26.15 6.80
CA LEU A 409 0.13 -27.35 7.19
C LEU A 409 0.39 -28.47 6.17
N HIS A 410 0.47 -29.67 6.66
CA HIS A 410 0.47 -30.89 5.84
C HIS A 410 -0.70 -31.79 6.20
N ARG A 411 -1.13 -32.54 5.24
CA ARG A 411 -2.20 -33.53 5.40
C ARG A 411 -1.66 -34.78 6.06
N THR A 412 -2.38 -35.35 7.04
CA THR A 412 -1.90 -36.46 7.88
C THR A 412 -2.31 -37.85 7.41
N ASP A 413 -3.21 -37.93 6.44
CA ASP A 413 -3.78 -39.18 5.89
C ASP A 413 -3.20 -39.57 4.52
N LEU A 414 -1.98 -39.11 4.23
CA LEU A 414 -1.21 -39.43 3.02
C LEU A 414 -0.04 -40.38 3.30
#